data_09678cf3cca8fb09786022dee77574e0
#
_entry.id   09678cf3cca8fb09786022dee77574e0
#
_cell.length_a   1.000
_cell.length_b   1.000
_cell.length_c   1.000
_cell.angle_alpha   90.00
_cell.angle_beta   90.00
_cell.angle_gamma   90.00
#
_symmetry.space_group_name_H-M   'P 1'
#
loop_
_entity.id
_entity.type
_entity.pdbx_description
1 polymer ?
#
loop_
_entity_poly.entity_id
_entity_poly.type
_entity_poly.pdbx_seq_one_letter_code
_entity_poly.pdbx_strand_id
1 'polypeptide(L)'
;MPSDSMDDIELKNIQLQFPALRYLTRDDGSVREERVETDKGSLVVAIQGNRAKPAILTYHDLGLNYISSFQAFFNYIDMRVLLDNFCVYHVNAPGQEEGAPTLAEDYVYPTMDELAEQLLFVAGHFGLRSVIGFGVGAGANILARFALAHPEKVNALCLINCVSTQAGWIEWGYQKLNCRHLRSQGMTQGVLDYLMWHHFGRGTEERNHDLVQVYKNYFERRVNPTNLALFIDSYVRRTDLNINRDLDPTRKRDGTTLLVPVMNITGSLSPHVDDTVTLNGRLDPTNSSWMKISDCGMVLEEQPGKVSEAFRLFLQGEGYVAPLSPLKMADYRLASLEGLNHICSKKMDWPTATIHITENPLPEAVVC
;
A
#
# COMPACT_ATOMS: atom_id res chain seq x y z
N MET A 1 49.90 2.96 31.90
CA MET A 1 49.41 2.23 30.74
C MET A 1 47.98 2.66 30.49
N PRO A 2 47.69 3.37 29.43
CA PRO A 2 46.30 3.71 29.08
C PRO A 2 45.70 2.56 28.29
N SER A 3 44.51 2.14 28.70
CA SER A 3 43.68 1.19 27.96
C SER A 3 42.96 1.94 26.85
N ASP A 4 43.31 1.61 25.62
CA ASP A 4 42.69 2.12 24.41
C ASP A 4 41.21 1.69 24.35
N SER A 5 40.34 2.67 24.37
CA SER A 5 38.93 2.52 24.01
C SER A 5 38.82 2.60 22.48
N MET A 6 39.02 1.48 21.81
CA MET A 6 38.96 1.41 20.33
C MET A 6 37.57 0.99 19.80
N ASP A 7 36.63 0.71 20.69
CA ASP A 7 35.35 0.10 20.29
C ASP A 7 34.18 1.10 20.06
N ASP A 8 34.36 2.39 20.36
CA ASP A 8 33.26 3.35 20.31
C ASP A 8 33.15 4.16 18.99
N ILE A 9 34.10 4.01 18.05
CA ILE A 9 34.15 4.86 16.85
C ILE A 9 33.58 4.16 15.61
N GLU A 10 33.55 2.84 15.54
CA GLU A 10 33.06 2.12 14.35
C GLU A 10 31.54 1.96 14.28
N LEU A 11 30.83 1.98 15.42
CA LEU A 11 29.37 1.79 15.43
C LEU A 11 28.57 3.01 14.95
N LYS A 12 29.18 4.21 14.93
CA LYS A 12 28.48 5.43 14.47
C LYS A 12 28.43 5.61 12.94
N ASN A 13 29.21 4.85 12.18
CA ASN A 13 29.27 4.95 10.72
C ASN A 13 28.74 3.72 9.97
N ILE A 14 28.25 2.72 10.66
CA ILE A 14 27.44 1.67 10.03
C ILE A 14 26.03 2.23 9.85
N GLN A 15 25.82 2.98 8.80
CA GLN A 15 24.50 3.10 8.20
C GLN A 15 24.12 1.70 7.72
N LEU A 16 23.46 0.94 8.57
CA LEU A 16 22.78 -0.28 8.18
C LEU A 16 21.84 0.08 7.03
N GLN A 17 22.30 -0.14 5.82
CA GLN A 17 21.51 0.02 4.61
C GLN A 17 20.57 -1.17 4.56
N PHE A 18 19.52 -1.14 5.39
CA PHE A 18 18.43 -2.08 5.27
C PHE A 18 17.81 -1.95 3.87
N PRO A 19 17.47 -3.05 3.22
CA PRO A 19 16.75 -3.01 1.94
C PRO A 19 15.55 -2.07 1.98
N ALA A 20 14.79 -2.05 3.07
CA ALA A 20 13.65 -1.15 3.27
C ALA A 20 14.01 0.35 3.20
N LEU A 21 15.17 0.78 3.69
CA LEU A 21 15.63 2.18 3.58
C LEU A 21 15.97 2.59 2.14
N ARG A 22 16.44 1.65 1.30
CA ARG A 22 16.66 1.92 -0.14
C ARG A 22 15.35 2.16 -0.88
N TYR A 23 14.24 1.60 -0.42
CA TYR A 23 12.93 1.74 -1.05
C TYR A 23 12.20 3.03 -0.66
N LEU A 24 12.61 3.68 0.43
CA LEU A 24 12.06 4.97 0.86
C LEU A 24 12.83 6.18 0.29
N THR A 25 13.84 5.95 -0.53
CA THR A 25 14.58 7.03 -1.20
C THR A 25 14.10 7.21 -2.63
N ARG A 26 13.96 8.46 -3.03
CA ARG A 26 13.36 8.97 -4.28
C ARG A 26 14.07 8.56 -5.58
N ASP A 27 15.16 7.81 -5.59
CA ASP A 27 16.06 7.79 -6.74
C ASP A 27 16.28 6.40 -7.34
N ASP A 28 15.37 6.01 -8.28
CA ASP A 28 15.72 5.01 -9.29
C ASP A 28 15.50 5.49 -10.74
N GLY A 29 15.19 6.79 -10.94
CA GLY A 29 15.01 7.37 -12.28
C GLY A 29 13.85 6.83 -13.11
N SER A 30 13.09 5.85 -12.58
CA SER A 30 11.98 5.19 -13.29
C SER A 30 10.62 5.82 -13.03
N VAL A 31 10.50 6.62 -11.99
CA VAL A 31 9.24 7.26 -11.56
C VAL A 31 9.27 8.75 -11.85
N ARG A 32 8.24 9.23 -12.54
CA ARG A 32 8.07 10.66 -12.85
C ARG A 32 6.85 11.21 -12.13
N GLU A 33 7.02 12.30 -11.38
CA GLU A 33 5.93 13.01 -10.72
C GLU A 33 5.38 14.12 -11.63
N GLU A 34 4.04 14.20 -11.70
CA GLU A 34 3.32 15.29 -12.37
C GLU A 34 2.25 15.85 -11.42
N ARG A 35 1.97 17.15 -11.55
CA ARG A 35 0.88 17.80 -10.84
C ARG A 35 -0.37 17.78 -11.70
N VAL A 36 -1.47 17.37 -11.11
CA VAL A 36 -2.79 17.34 -11.75
C VAL A 36 -3.68 18.35 -11.05
N GLU A 37 -4.15 19.35 -11.78
CA GLU A 37 -5.09 20.34 -11.25
C GLU A 37 -6.49 19.73 -11.16
N THR A 38 -7.13 19.97 -10.02
CA THR A 38 -8.51 19.55 -9.74
C THR A 38 -9.32 20.73 -9.22
N ASP A 39 -10.61 20.57 -9.08
CA ASP A 39 -11.52 21.56 -8.48
C ASP A 39 -11.26 21.82 -6.99
N LYS A 40 -10.51 20.94 -6.33
CA LYS A 40 -10.15 21.01 -4.90
C LYS A 40 -8.64 21.21 -4.67
N GLY A 41 -7.94 21.74 -5.65
CA GLY A 41 -6.48 21.93 -5.60
C GLY A 41 -5.71 20.90 -6.42
N SER A 42 -4.39 21.00 -6.42
CA SER A 42 -3.53 20.13 -7.22
C SER A 42 -3.16 18.84 -6.46
N LEU A 43 -3.10 17.74 -7.20
CA LEU A 43 -2.61 16.44 -6.72
C LEU A 43 -1.25 16.13 -7.32
N VAL A 44 -0.38 15.50 -6.55
CA VAL A 44 0.87 14.93 -7.07
C VAL A 44 0.61 13.47 -7.44
N VAL A 45 0.82 13.16 -8.72
CA VAL A 45 0.69 11.80 -9.26
C VAL A 45 2.04 11.34 -9.76
N ALA A 46 2.51 10.21 -9.26
CA ALA A 46 3.75 9.59 -9.71
C ALA A 46 3.44 8.51 -10.74
N ILE A 47 4.19 8.49 -11.84
CA ILE A 47 3.94 7.60 -12.98
C ILE A 47 5.13 6.66 -13.12
N GLN A 48 4.85 5.36 -13.16
CA GLN A 48 5.84 4.31 -13.35
C GLN A 48 5.44 3.41 -14.53
N GLY A 49 6.33 3.25 -15.49
CA GLY A 49 6.11 2.38 -16.64
C GLY A 49 5.70 3.10 -17.92
N ASN A 50 5.24 2.34 -18.91
CA ASN A 50 4.92 2.82 -20.25
C ASN A 50 3.44 3.23 -20.35
N ARG A 51 3.18 4.52 -20.63
CA ARG A 51 1.83 5.11 -20.75
C ARG A 51 0.94 4.49 -21.85
N ALA A 52 1.53 3.74 -22.79
CA ALA A 52 0.76 3.03 -23.82
C ALA A 52 0.11 1.73 -23.32
N LYS A 53 0.44 1.31 -22.09
CA LYS A 53 -0.07 0.09 -21.45
C LYS A 53 -1.31 0.38 -20.61
N PRO A 54 -2.11 -0.67 -20.28
CA PRO A 54 -3.22 -0.54 -19.35
C PRO A 54 -2.81 0.11 -18.02
N ALA A 55 -3.69 0.94 -17.46
CA ALA A 55 -3.40 1.74 -16.29
C ALA A 55 -3.78 1.02 -15.00
N ILE A 56 -2.84 0.98 -14.04
CA ILE A 56 -3.11 0.70 -12.64
C ILE A 56 -3.11 2.04 -11.91
N LEU A 57 -4.19 2.35 -11.20
CA LEU A 57 -4.32 3.56 -10.38
C LEU A 57 -4.22 3.19 -8.91
N THR A 58 -3.21 3.68 -8.20
CA THR A 58 -3.03 3.36 -6.79
C THR A 58 -3.44 4.52 -5.89
N TYR A 59 -3.91 4.21 -4.68
CA TYR A 59 -4.19 5.19 -3.65
C TYR A 59 -3.78 4.67 -2.28
N HIS A 60 -2.99 5.47 -1.54
CA HIS A 60 -2.36 5.11 -0.27
C HIS A 60 -3.28 5.27 0.94
N ASP A 61 -2.82 4.76 2.08
CA ASP A 61 -3.50 4.87 3.38
C ASP A 61 -3.04 6.10 4.18
N LEU A 62 -3.65 6.30 5.35
CA LEU A 62 -3.38 7.41 6.28
C LEU A 62 -1.90 7.48 6.69
N GLY A 63 -1.34 8.68 6.70
CA GLY A 63 0.04 8.93 7.11
C GLY A 63 1.11 8.41 6.17
N LEU A 64 0.71 7.79 5.06
CA LEU A 64 1.60 7.30 4.02
C LEU A 64 1.45 8.14 2.74
N ASN A 65 2.29 7.86 1.76
CA ASN A 65 2.23 8.36 0.40
C ASN A 65 2.58 7.25 -0.59
N TYR A 66 2.71 7.56 -1.88
CA TYR A 66 3.03 6.52 -2.86
C TYR A 66 4.38 5.84 -2.60
N ILE A 67 5.38 6.56 -2.10
CA ILE A 67 6.71 6.02 -1.81
C ILE A 67 6.61 5.00 -0.69
N SER A 68 6.08 5.41 0.47
CA SER A 68 6.00 4.59 1.66
C SER A 68 4.97 3.46 1.59
N SER A 69 3.95 3.57 0.71
CA SER A 69 2.94 2.52 0.54
C SER A 69 3.26 1.54 -0.57
N PHE A 70 3.85 2.00 -1.68
CA PHE A 70 3.82 1.22 -2.91
C PHE A 70 5.19 0.99 -3.54
N GLN A 71 6.18 1.85 -3.31
CA GLN A 71 7.45 1.77 -4.02
C GLN A 71 8.16 0.44 -3.80
N ALA A 72 8.21 -0.04 -2.55
CA ALA A 72 8.81 -1.32 -2.23
C ALA A 72 8.09 -2.48 -2.94
N PHE A 73 6.76 -2.49 -2.88
CA PHE A 73 5.93 -3.52 -3.49
C PHE A 73 6.04 -3.55 -5.01
N PHE A 74 5.87 -2.41 -5.68
CA PHE A 74 5.96 -2.35 -7.15
C PHE A 74 7.38 -2.53 -7.67
N ASN A 75 8.41 -2.36 -6.84
CA ASN A 75 9.80 -2.70 -7.15
C ASN A 75 10.18 -4.13 -6.71
N TYR A 76 9.28 -4.85 -6.05
CA TYR A 76 9.49 -6.26 -5.74
C TYR A 76 9.64 -7.07 -7.02
N ILE A 77 10.49 -8.10 -6.99
CA ILE A 77 10.94 -8.81 -8.19
C ILE A 77 9.80 -9.33 -9.07
N ASP A 78 8.81 -9.99 -8.46
CA ASP A 78 7.69 -10.57 -9.18
C ASP A 78 6.75 -9.50 -9.73
N MET A 79 6.65 -8.34 -9.07
CA MET A 79 5.87 -7.19 -9.52
C MET A 79 6.52 -6.45 -10.69
N ARG A 80 7.85 -6.37 -10.76
CA ARG A 80 8.55 -5.78 -11.92
C ARG A 80 8.21 -6.47 -13.21
N VAL A 81 8.12 -7.80 -13.20
CA VAL A 81 7.70 -8.59 -14.36
C VAL A 81 6.27 -8.25 -14.78
N LEU A 82 5.39 -8.04 -13.79
CA LEU A 82 4.01 -7.64 -14.05
C LEU A 82 3.93 -6.23 -14.66
N LEU A 83 4.79 -5.30 -14.20
CA LEU A 83 4.84 -3.92 -14.66
C LEU A 83 5.26 -3.76 -16.13
N ASP A 84 5.88 -4.77 -16.75
CA ASP A 84 6.12 -4.76 -18.19
C ASP A 84 4.81 -4.68 -19.01
N ASN A 85 3.68 -5.02 -18.40
CA ASN A 85 2.36 -5.03 -19.02
C ASN A 85 1.46 -3.85 -18.62
N PHE A 86 1.89 -3.00 -17.70
CA PHE A 86 1.08 -1.92 -17.14
C PHE A 86 1.84 -0.59 -17.04
N CYS A 87 1.07 0.48 -16.91
CA CYS A 87 1.58 1.77 -16.41
C CYS A 87 0.89 2.07 -15.08
N VAL A 88 1.66 2.36 -14.04
CA VAL A 88 1.12 2.64 -12.71
C VAL A 88 1.07 4.15 -12.48
N TYR A 89 -0.08 4.64 -12.03
CA TYR A 89 -0.33 6.01 -11.64
C TYR A 89 -0.58 6.04 -10.14
N HIS A 90 0.38 6.52 -9.39
CA HIS A 90 0.32 6.59 -7.94
C HIS A 90 -0.24 7.95 -7.52
N VAL A 91 -1.45 7.99 -6.99
CA VAL A 91 -2.09 9.22 -6.53
C VAL A 91 -1.74 9.46 -5.07
N ASN A 92 -1.26 10.67 -4.75
CA ASN A 92 -1.15 11.12 -3.37
C ASN A 92 -2.39 11.93 -2.99
N ALA A 93 -2.92 11.69 -1.80
CA ALA A 93 -3.94 12.54 -1.21
C ALA A 93 -3.39 13.97 -1.03
N PRO A 94 -4.23 15.01 -1.06
CA PRO A 94 -3.77 16.40 -0.96
C PRO A 94 -2.86 16.62 0.25
N GLY A 95 -1.65 17.13 0.01
CA GLY A 95 -0.67 17.44 1.04
C GLY A 95 -0.05 16.24 1.76
N GLN A 96 -0.18 15.03 1.21
CA GLN A 96 0.43 13.81 1.79
C GLN A 96 1.69 13.37 1.03
N GLU A 97 2.03 13.99 -0.08
CA GLU A 97 3.27 13.73 -0.81
C GLU A 97 4.50 14.03 0.06
N GLU A 98 5.62 13.39 -0.23
CA GLU A 98 6.84 13.56 0.56
C GLU A 98 7.34 15.01 0.52
N GLY A 99 7.59 15.60 1.70
CA GLY A 99 8.03 16.98 1.82
C GLY A 99 6.94 18.01 1.52
N ALA A 100 5.67 17.62 1.51
CA ALA A 100 4.55 18.54 1.31
C ALA A 100 4.59 19.71 2.32
N PRO A 101 4.45 20.97 1.84
CA PRO A 101 4.25 22.09 2.74
C PRO A 101 2.91 21.95 3.47
N THR A 102 2.79 22.58 4.63
CA THR A 102 1.51 22.68 5.34
C THR A 102 0.49 23.38 4.44
N LEU A 103 -0.65 22.77 4.25
CA LEU A 103 -1.77 23.33 3.51
C LEU A 103 -2.24 24.64 4.16
N ALA A 104 -2.74 25.58 3.36
CA ALA A 104 -3.22 26.86 3.84
C ALA A 104 -4.35 26.69 4.89
N GLU A 105 -4.45 27.62 5.82
CA GLU A 105 -5.44 27.52 6.92
C GLU A 105 -6.90 27.55 6.42
N ASP A 106 -7.14 28.20 5.30
CA ASP A 106 -8.43 28.30 4.63
C ASP A 106 -8.69 27.14 3.66
N TYR A 107 -7.75 26.23 3.50
CA TYR A 107 -7.92 25.05 2.63
C TYR A 107 -8.97 24.11 3.20
N VAL A 108 -10.06 23.95 2.46
CA VAL A 108 -11.12 22.99 2.79
C VAL A 108 -10.72 21.62 2.26
N TYR A 109 -10.34 20.74 3.17
CA TYR A 109 -9.93 19.39 2.79
C TYR A 109 -11.12 18.59 2.24
N PRO A 110 -10.96 17.92 1.10
CA PRO A 110 -12.03 17.16 0.47
C PRO A 110 -12.56 16.04 1.35
N THR A 111 -13.86 15.77 1.26
CA THR A 111 -14.50 14.56 1.81
C THR A 111 -14.01 13.32 1.06
N MET A 112 -14.28 12.13 1.61
CA MET A 112 -13.90 10.86 0.95
C MET A 112 -14.57 10.71 -0.44
N ASP A 113 -15.78 11.22 -0.61
CA ASP A 113 -16.47 11.24 -1.91
C ASP A 113 -15.82 12.24 -2.89
N GLU A 114 -15.45 13.44 -2.41
CA GLU A 114 -14.75 14.42 -3.23
C GLU A 114 -13.32 13.95 -3.60
N LEU A 115 -12.62 13.22 -2.70
CA LEU A 115 -11.34 12.59 -3.03
C LEU A 115 -11.49 11.54 -4.15
N ALA A 116 -12.60 10.80 -4.15
CA ALA A 116 -12.92 9.87 -5.22
C ALA A 116 -13.22 10.62 -6.54
N GLU A 117 -13.98 11.71 -6.50
CA GLU A 117 -14.27 12.53 -7.69
C GLU A 117 -13.00 13.17 -8.29
N GLN A 118 -11.99 13.52 -7.48
CA GLN A 118 -10.71 14.01 -7.99
C GLN A 118 -10.02 13.01 -8.95
N LEU A 119 -10.32 11.71 -8.84
CA LEU A 119 -9.76 10.70 -9.74
C LEU A 119 -10.25 10.84 -11.19
N LEU A 120 -11.40 11.49 -11.42
CA LEU A 120 -11.84 11.87 -12.78
C LEU A 120 -10.87 12.87 -13.43
N PHE A 121 -10.39 13.85 -12.65
CA PHE A 121 -9.40 14.82 -13.13
C PHE A 121 -8.09 14.13 -13.44
N VAL A 122 -7.67 13.18 -12.61
CA VAL A 122 -6.47 12.35 -12.87
C VAL A 122 -6.65 11.54 -14.16
N ALA A 123 -7.78 10.85 -14.30
CA ALA A 123 -8.07 10.06 -15.50
C ALA A 123 -8.13 10.95 -16.76
N GLY A 124 -8.75 12.13 -16.66
CA GLY A 124 -8.83 13.11 -17.73
C GLY A 124 -7.46 13.66 -18.14
N HIS A 125 -6.62 14.05 -17.16
CA HIS A 125 -5.29 14.61 -17.39
C HIS A 125 -4.37 13.64 -18.16
N PHE A 126 -4.42 12.36 -17.80
CA PHE A 126 -3.59 11.33 -18.44
C PHE A 126 -4.29 10.61 -19.61
N GLY A 127 -5.52 10.99 -19.95
CA GLY A 127 -6.29 10.37 -21.03
C GLY A 127 -6.66 8.91 -20.77
N LEU A 128 -6.85 8.51 -19.49
CA LEU A 128 -7.18 7.16 -19.10
C LEU A 128 -8.66 6.88 -19.39
N ARG A 129 -8.95 5.87 -20.20
CA ARG A 129 -10.33 5.43 -20.47
C ARG A 129 -10.94 4.77 -19.25
N SER A 130 -10.17 3.84 -18.69
CA SER A 130 -10.50 3.07 -17.50
C SER A 130 -9.21 2.63 -16.80
N VAL A 131 -9.30 2.25 -15.53
CA VAL A 131 -8.19 1.89 -14.68
C VAL A 131 -8.46 0.60 -13.91
N ILE A 132 -7.40 -0.07 -13.50
CA ILE A 132 -7.43 -1.08 -12.44
C ILE A 132 -7.06 -0.36 -11.14
N GLY A 133 -7.98 -0.30 -10.18
CA GLY A 133 -7.72 0.34 -8.90
C GLY A 133 -6.92 -0.59 -7.97
N PHE A 134 -5.90 -0.06 -7.30
CA PHE A 134 -5.12 -0.77 -6.29
C PHE A 134 -4.97 0.13 -5.06
N GLY A 135 -5.72 -0.15 -4.00
CA GLY A 135 -5.80 0.73 -2.82
C GLY A 135 -5.56 0.04 -1.51
N VAL A 136 -5.05 0.82 -0.55
CA VAL A 136 -4.81 0.37 0.83
C VAL A 136 -5.56 1.28 1.80
N GLY A 137 -6.29 0.71 2.76
CA GLY A 137 -6.97 1.41 3.83
C GLY A 137 -7.92 2.52 3.35
N ALA A 138 -7.61 3.77 3.69
CA ALA A 138 -8.37 4.95 3.22
C ALA A 138 -8.37 5.04 1.69
N GLY A 139 -7.24 4.73 1.03
CA GLY A 139 -7.15 4.69 -0.43
C GLY A 139 -8.01 3.60 -1.05
N ALA A 140 -8.15 2.44 -0.40
CA ALA A 140 -9.07 1.39 -0.84
C ALA A 140 -10.54 1.86 -0.77
N ASN A 141 -10.92 2.58 0.30
CA ASN A 141 -12.25 3.18 0.43
C ASN A 141 -12.51 4.22 -0.67
N ILE A 142 -11.54 5.10 -0.98
CA ILE A 142 -11.65 6.11 -2.06
C ILE A 142 -11.85 5.43 -3.42
N LEU A 143 -11.06 4.40 -3.73
CA LEU A 143 -11.20 3.66 -5.00
C LEU A 143 -12.53 2.90 -5.11
N ALA A 144 -13.04 2.36 -3.99
CA ALA A 144 -14.36 1.74 -3.95
C ALA A 144 -15.47 2.77 -4.23
N ARG A 145 -15.39 3.99 -3.64
CA ARG A 145 -16.30 5.10 -3.96
C ARG A 145 -16.24 5.50 -5.42
N PHE A 146 -15.04 5.61 -5.95
CA PHE A 146 -14.83 5.93 -7.36
C PHE A 146 -15.49 4.89 -8.28
N ALA A 147 -15.33 3.60 -7.99
CA ALA A 147 -15.94 2.54 -8.78
C ALA A 147 -17.47 2.47 -8.63
N LEU A 148 -18.03 2.87 -7.47
CA LEU A 148 -19.47 2.98 -7.28
C LEU A 148 -20.07 4.16 -8.06
N ALA A 149 -19.37 5.30 -8.08
CA ALA A 149 -19.82 6.50 -8.76
C ALA A 149 -19.60 6.42 -10.30
N HIS A 150 -18.49 5.81 -10.72
CA HIS A 150 -18.00 5.76 -12.11
C HIS A 150 -17.60 4.33 -12.53
N PRO A 151 -18.53 3.37 -12.54
CA PRO A 151 -18.23 1.97 -12.86
C PRO A 151 -17.63 1.80 -14.26
N GLU A 152 -17.93 2.68 -15.20
CA GLU A 152 -17.37 2.67 -16.55
C GLU A 152 -15.89 3.10 -16.61
N LYS A 153 -15.38 3.69 -15.54
CA LYS A 153 -13.97 4.11 -15.41
C LYS A 153 -13.09 3.08 -14.71
N VAL A 154 -13.69 2.04 -14.15
CA VAL A 154 -12.94 1.05 -13.36
C VAL A 154 -13.17 -0.33 -13.94
N ASN A 155 -12.09 -1.01 -14.32
CA ASN A 155 -12.16 -2.36 -14.87
C ASN A 155 -12.11 -3.45 -13.79
N ALA A 156 -11.34 -3.21 -12.73
CA ALA A 156 -11.19 -4.12 -11.60
C ALA A 156 -10.62 -3.39 -10.39
N LEU A 157 -10.80 -3.94 -9.19
CA LEU A 157 -10.30 -3.40 -7.93
C LEU A 157 -9.49 -4.43 -7.16
N CYS A 158 -8.31 -4.04 -6.68
CA CYS A 158 -7.60 -4.72 -5.59
C CYS A 158 -7.68 -3.83 -4.35
N LEU A 159 -8.41 -4.26 -3.35
CA LEU A 159 -8.67 -3.53 -2.12
C LEU A 159 -8.00 -4.22 -0.94
N ILE A 160 -7.12 -3.50 -0.24
CA ILE A 160 -6.38 -4.02 0.92
C ILE A 160 -6.86 -3.27 2.16
N ASN A 161 -7.30 -4.02 3.19
CA ASN A 161 -7.78 -3.45 4.46
C ASN A 161 -8.89 -2.40 4.25
N CYS A 162 -9.79 -2.61 3.31
CA CYS A 162 -10.86 -1.66 2.98
C CYS A 162 -11.97 -1.70 4.03
N VAL A 163 -12.25 -0.54 4.63
CA VAL A 163 -13.37 -0.34 5.56
C VAL A 163 -14.55 0.23 4.78
N SER A 164 -15.64 -0.52 4.65
CA SER A 164 -16.83 -0.12 3.90
C SER A 164 -17.89 0.60 4.75
N THR A 165 -17.74 0.60 6.07
CA THR A 165 -18.67 1.18 7.03
C THR A 165 -18.25 2.60 7.45
N GLN A 166 -19.23 3.36 7.95
CA GLN A 166 -18.92 4.62 8.62
C GLN A 166 -18.15 4.39 9.92
N ALA A 167 -17.46 5.40 10.41
CA ALA A 167 -16.75 5.32 11.68
C ALA A 167 -17.72 5.14 12.85
N GLY A 168 -17.39 4.21 13.75
CA GLY A 168 -18.07 4.05 15.03
C GLY A 168 -17.75 5.19 16.00
N TRP A 169 -18.55 5.34 17.08
CA TRP A 169 -18.38 6.41 18.08
C TRP A 169 -16.99 6.40 18.74
N ILE A 170 -16.44 5.22 19.02
CA ILE A 170 -15.13 5.05 19.63
C ILE A 170 -14.03 5.49 18.66
N GLU A 171 -14.08 5.01 17.43
CA GLU A 171 -13.15 5.41 16.36
C GLU A 171 -13.21 6.93 16.15
N TRP A 172 -14.43 7.47 16.02
CA TRP A 172 -14.63 8.90 15.82
C TRP A 172 -14.02 9.75 16.95
N GLY A 173 -14.31 9.42 18.21
CA GLY A 173 -13.78 10.14 19.36
C GLY A 173 -12.26 10.09 19.46
N TYR A 174 -11.68 8.91 19.25
CA TYR A 174 -10.25 8.69 19.27
C TYR A 174 -9.53 9.47 18.16
N GLN A 175 -10.07 9.43 16.95
CA GLN A 175 -9.51 10.16 15.80
C GLN A 175 -9.61 11.68 15.94
N LYS A 176 -10.69 12.19 16.55
CA LYS A 176 -10.79 13.63 16.86
C LYS A 176 -9.72 14.07 17.85
N LEU A 177 -9.39 13.22 18.83
CA LEU A 177 -8.29 13.48 19.76
C LEU A 177 -6.94 13.49 19.04
N ASN A 178 -6.69 12.49 18.17
CA ASN A 178 -5.48 12.42 17.36
C ASN A 178 -5.32 13.66 16.47
N CYS A 179 -6.38 14.09 15.78
CA CYS A 179 -6.38 15.30 14.96
C CYS A 179 -6.05 16.56 15.78
N ARG A 180 -6.57 16.65 17.02
CA ARG A 180 -6.25 17.76 17.92
C ARG A 180 -4.77 17.76 18.29
N HIS A 181 -4.21 16.60 18.68
CA HIS A 181 -2.79 16.47 19.01
C HIS A 181 -1.90 16.83 17.83
N LEU A 182 -2.19 16.29 16.64
CA LEU A 182 -1.44 16.58 15.43
C LEU A 182 -1.37 18.08 15.09
N ARG A 183 -2.48 18.80 15.28
CA ARG A 183 -2.54 20.26 15.02
C ARG A 183 -1.86 21.10 16.09
N SER A 184 -1.88 20.68 17.36
CA SER A 184 -1.38 21.49 18.49
C SER A 184 0.01 21.11 18.96
N GLN A 185 0.39 19.84 18.86
CA GLN A 185 1.63 19.28 19.43
C GLN A 185 2.48 18.53 18.40
N GLY A 186 1.95 18.33 17.17
CA GLY A 186 2.60 17.52 16.15
C GLY A 186 2.44 16.02 16.38
N MET A 187 3.43 15.25 15.92
CA MET A 187 3.46 13.80 16.06
C MET A 187 3.78 13.40 17.50
N THR A 188 2.74 13.20 18.32
CA THR A 188 2.88 12.70 19.69
C THR A 188 3.03 11.19 19.72
N GLN A 189 3.55 10.63 20.82
CA GLN A 189 3.67 9.18 20.98
C GLN A 189 2.31 8.47 20.80
N GLY A 190 1.22 9.03 21.33
CA GLY A 190 -0.11 8.42 21.17
C GLY A 190 -0.61 8.38 19.72
N VAL A 191 -0.29 9.40 18.92
CA VAL A 191 -0.58 9.40 17.49
C VAL A 191 0.31 8.39 16.76
N LEU A 192 1.59 8.32 17.13
CA LEU A 192 2.53 7.35 16.57
C LEU A 192 2.08 5.91 16.84
N ASP A 193 1.72 5.61 18.08
CA ASP A 193 1.21 4.29 18.49
C ASP A 193 -0.07 3.92 17.73
N TYR A 194 -0.96 4.91 17.50
CA TYR A 194 -2.14 4.71 16.66
C TYR A 194 -1.76 4.34 15.23
N LEU A 195 -0.85 5.08 14.58
CA LEU A 195 -0.44 4.81 13.19
C LEU A 195 0.23 3.44 13.09
N MET A 196 1.08 3.09 14.06
CA MET A 196 1.70 1.77 14.10
C MET A 196 0.67 0.65 14.24
N TRP A 197 -0.31 0.81 15.14
CA TRP A 197 -1.41 -0.13 15.30
C TRP A 197 -2.29 -0.21 14.02
N HIS A 198 -2.60 0.95 13.41
CA HIS A 198 -3.44 1.02 12.21
C HIS A 198 -2.83 0.24 11.04
N HIS A 199 -1.52 0.33 10.83
CA HIS A 199 -0.86 -0.32 9.70
C HIS A 199 -0.43 -1.76 9.99
N PHE A 200 0.15 -2.00 11.16
CA PHE A 200 0.76 -3.27 11.48
C PHE A 200 -0.09 -4.20 12.36
N GLY A 201 -1.07 -3.64 13.08
CA GLY A 201 -1.88 -4.39 14.03
C GLY A 201 -1.15 -4.70 15.33
N ARG A 202 -1.45 -5.85 15.93
CA ARG A 202 -0.92 -6.26 17.23
C ARG A 202 0.35 -7.09 17.09
N GLY A 203 1.22 -7.05 18.13
CA GLY A 203 2.41 -7.91 18.23
C GLY A 203 3.49 -7.62 17.17
N THR A 204 3.56 -6.40 16.69
CA THR A 204 4.40 -5.97 15.58
C THR A 204 5.88 -6.00 15.91
N GLU A 205 6.24 -5.54 17.11
CA GLU A 205 7.64 -5.44 17.57
C GLU A 205 8.31 -6.80 17.69
N GLU A 206 7.54 -7.85 17.97
CA GLU A 206 8.03 -9.22 18.07
C GLU A 206 8.28 -9.86 16.69
N ARG A 207 7.55 -9.40 15.65
CA ARG A 207 7.62 -10.00 14.30
C ARG A 207 8.70 -9.41 13.41
N ASN A 208 8.77 -8.09 13.35
CA ASN A 208 9.63 -7.39 12.41
C ASN A 208 10.11 -6.06 12.98
N HIS A 209 10.98 -6.15 13.97
CA HIS A 209 11.49 -4.98 14.71
C HIS A 209 12.08 -3.90 13.78
N ASP A 210 12.87 -4.30 12.79
CA ASP A 210 13.55 -3.36 11.90
C ASP A 210 12.56 -2.59 11.02
N LEU A 211 11.58 -3.28 10.45
CA LEU A 211 10.53 -2.66 9.64
C LEU A 211 9.70 -1.69 10.49
N VAL A 212 9.35 -2.08 11.71
CA VAL A 212 8.63 -1.25 12.67
C VAL A 212 9.42 0.03 12.97
N GLN A 213 10.73 -0.05 13.24
CA GLN A 213 11.54 1.13 13.50
C GLN A 213 11.67 2.05 12.29
N VAL A 214 11.75 1.49 11.08
CA VAL A 214 11.75 2.28 9.83
C VAL A 214 10.47 3.12 9.73
N TYR A 215 9.29 2.52 9.96
CA TYR A 215 8.03 3.23 9.86
C TYR A 215 7.80 4.21 11.03
N LYS A 216 8.22 3.88 12.27
CA LYS A 216 8.21 4.84 13.38
C LYS A 216 9.00 6.10 13.03
N ASN A 217 10.24 5.94 12.56
CA ASN A 217 11.09 7.05 12.14
C ASN A 217 10.49 7.84 10.95
N TYR A 218 9.84 7.13 10.03
CA TYR A 218 9.16 7.76 8.90
C TYR A 218 8.02 8.66 9.38
N PHE A 219 7.11 8.15 10.21
CA PHE A 219 5.99 8.93 10.76
C PHE A 219 6.47 10.14 11.56
N GLU A 220 7.51 9.98 12.37
CA GLU A 220 8.05 11.08 13.20
C GLU A 220 8.69 12.21 12.38
N ARG A 221 9.37 11.86 11.27
CA ARG A 221 10.28 12.81 10.60
C ARG A 221 9.82 13.26 9.22
N ARG A 222 8.98 12.50 8.54
CA ARG A 222 8.63 12.73 7.14
C ARG A 222 7.19 13.17 6.92
N VAL A 223 6.30 12.85 7.85
CA VAL A 223 4.87 13.16 7.73
C VAL A 223 4.60 14.56 8.25
N ASN A 224 3.87 15.37 7.46
CA ASN A 224 3.37 16.66 7.91
C ASN A 224 2.17 16.46 8.85
N PRO A 225 2.28 16.81 10.16
CA PRO A 225 1.24 16.51 11.14
C PRO A 225 -0.09 17.23 10.85
N THR A 226 -0.03 18.47 10.38
CA THR A 226 -1.22 19.27 10.09
C THR A 226 -1.99 18.70 8.90
N ASN A 227 -1.28 18.36 7.84
CA ASN A 227 -1.88 17.76 6.65
C ASN A 227 -2.45 16.36 6.96
N LEU A 228 -1.75 15.56 7.78
CA LEU A 228 -2.24 14.27 8.23
C LEU A 228 -3.53 14.41 9.04
N ALA A 229 -3.61 15.41 9.94
CA ALA A 229 -4.83 15.68 10.70
C ALA A 229 -6.04 15.99 9.82
N LEU A 230 -5.83 16.67 8.68
CA LEU A 230 -6.88 16.96 7.71
C LEU A 230 -7.37 15.68 7.02
N PHE A 231 -6.44 14.82 6.61
CA PHE A 231 -6.80 13.55 5.95
C PHE A 231 -7.50 12.59 6.91
N ILE A 232 -7.02 12.45 8.17
CA ILE A 232 -7.69 11.66 9.21
C ILE A 232 -9.10 12.20 9.48
N ASP A 233 -9.28 13.53 9.56
CA ASP A 233 -10.59 14.15 9.80
C ASP A 233 -11.56 13.87 8.65
N SER A 234 -11.09 13.87 7.41
CA SER A 234 -11.89 13.46 6.25
C SER A 234 -12.27 11.97 6.32
N TYR A 235 -11.30 11.10 6.62
CA TYR A 235 -11.52 9.65 6.72
C TYR A 235 -12.50 9.26 7.82
N VAL A 236 -12.39 9.88 9.00
CA VAL A 236 -13.28 9.57 10.13
C VAL A 236 -14.72 10.03 9.90
N ARG A 237 -14.94 10.99 8.99
CA ARG A 237 -16.27 11.44 8.56
C ARG A 237 -16.83 10.64 7.39
N ARG A 238 -16.17 9.57 6.96
CA ARG A 238 -16.63 8.73 5.86
C ARG A 238 -18.06 8.24 6.10
N THR A 239 -18.87 8.27 5.08
CA THR A 239 -20.18 7.62 5.04
C THR A 239 -20.01 6.13 4.76
N ASP A 240 -20.99 5.31 5.15
CA ASP A 240 -21.06 3.91 4.72
C ASP A 240 -21.13 3.86 3.18
N LEU A 241 -20.42 2.92 2.58
CA LEU A 241 -20.46 2.73 1.11
C LEU A 241 -21.81 2.18 0.63
N ASN A 242 -22.66 1.69 1.55
CA ASN A 242 -23.96 1.10 1.28
C ASN A 242 -23.93 0.01 0.19
N ILE A 243 -22.80 -0.70 0.07
CA ILE A 243 -22.66 -1.80 -0.87
C ILE A 243 -23.59 -2.92 -0.43
N ASN A 244 -24.45 -3.35 -1.34
CA ASN A 244 -25.38 -4.44 -1.14
C ASN A 244 -25.15 -5.53 -2.17
N ARG A 245 -25.11 -6.77 -1.69
CA ARG A 245 -25.12 -7.95 -2.54
C ARG A 245 -26.54 -8.12 -3.10
N ASP A 246 -26.74 -7.77 -4.35
CA ASP A 246 -27.99 -8.07 -5.04
C ASP A 246 -27.86 -9.42 -5.76
N LEU A 247 -28.44 -10.45 -5.16
CA LEU A 247 -28.45 -11.81 -5.70
C LEU A 247 -29.71 -12.07 -6.57
N ASP A 248 -30.64 -11.12 -6.64
CA ASP A 248 -31.89 -11.25 -7.39
C ASP A 248 -31.73 -10.63 -8.79
N PRO A 249 -31.61 -11.45 -9.86
CA PRO A 249 -31.44 -10.94 -11.22
C PRO A 249 -32.70 -10.20 -11.75
N THR A 250 -33.83 -10.31 -11.05
CA THR A 250 -35.08 -9.66 -11.43
C THR A 250 -35.25 -8.26 -10.80
N ARG A 251 -34.47 -7.95 -9.77
CA ARG A 251 -34.50 -6.66 -9.10
C ARG A 251 -33.73 -5.62 -9.90
N LYS A 252 -34.34 -4.45 -10.07
CA LYS A 252 -33.65 -3.31 -10.64
C LYS A 252 -32.46 -2.98 -9.74
N ARG A 253 -31.23 -3.07 -10.26
CA ARG A 253 -30.01 -2.79 -9.49
C ARG A 253 -30.07 -1.33 -9.03
N ASP A 254 -30.34 -1.12 -7.75
CA ASP A 254 -30.14 0.18 -7.11
C ASP A 254 -28.64 0.42 -7.06
N GLY A 255 -28.14 1.56 -7.52
CA GLY A 255 -26.75 1.93 -7.78
C GLY A 255 -25.71 1.70 -6.66
N THR A 256 -25.98 0.85 -5.71
CA THR A 256 -25.17 0.49 -4.54
C THR A 256 -24.43 -0.84 -4.69
N THR A 257 -24.59 -1.54 -5.82
CA THR A 257 -23.85 -2.79 -6.09
C THR A 257 -22.53 -2.48 -6.78
N LEU A 258 -21.43 -2.98 -6.24
CA LEU A 258 -20.14 -2.87 -6.87
C LEU A 258 -20.05 -3.87 -8.04
N LEU A 259 -20.12 -3.34 -9.27
CA LEU A 259 -20.27 -4.14 -10.50
C LEU A 259 -18.96 -4.67 -11.06
N VAL A 260 -17.84 -4.07 -10.66
CA VAL A 260 -16.50 -4.44 -11.15
C VAL A 260 -15.93 -5.61 -10.38
N PRO A 261 -15.07 -6.44 -10.99
CA PRO A 261 -14.34 -7.49 -10.28
C PRO A 261 -13.54 -6.93 -9.11
N VAL A 262 -13.62 -7.59 -7.95
CA VAL A 262 -12.93 -7.16 -6.73
C VAL A 262 -12.07 -8.28 -6.16
N MET A 263 -10.81 -7.98 -5.92
CA MET A 263 -9.92 -8.75 -5.07
C MET A 263 -9.80 -8.05 -3.72
N ASN A 264 -10.31 -8.68 -2.65
CA ASN A 264 -10.35 -8.13 -1.31
C ASN A 264 -9.33 -8.83 -0.40
N ILE A 265 -8.33 -8.10 0.11
CA ILE A 265 -7.20 -8.66 0.86
C ILE A 265 -7.10 -8.04 2.25
N THR A 266 -6.72 -8.86 3.24
CA THR A 266 -6.29 -8.38 4.56
C THR A 266 -5.18 -9.24 5.14
N GLY A 267 -4.38 -8.69 6.06
CA GLY A 267 -3.48 -9.47 6.91
C GLY A 267 -4.22 -9.99 8.14
N SER A 268 -3.88 -11.19 8.61
CA SER A 268 -4.56 -11.81 9.77
C SER A 268 -4.37 -11.04 11.08
N LEU A 269 -3.35 -10.19 11.15
CA LEU A 269 -3.03 -9.37 12.31
C LEU A 269 -3.44 -7.89 12.14
N SER A 270 -3.98 -7.54 10.96
CA SER A 270 -4.52 -6.21 10.71
C SER A 270 -5.70 -5.91 11.65
N PRO A 271 -5.82 -4.67 12.16
CA PRO A 271 -7.00 -4.27 12.92
C PRO A 271 -8.28 -4.22 12.07
N HIS A 272 -8.16 -4.29 10.74
CA HIS A 272 -9.25 -4.17 9.77
C HIS A 272 -9.75 -5.51 9.23
N VAL A 273 -9.42 -6.65 9.88
CA VAL A 273 -9.87 -7.99 9.45
C VAL A 273 -11.40 -8.05 9.40
N ASP A 274 -12.07 -7.63 10.48
CA ASP A 274 -13.53 -7.71 10.58
C ASP A 274 -14.23 -6.78 9.58
N ASP A 275 -13.66 -5.61 9.33
CA ASP A 275 -14.16 -4.67 8.30
C ASP A 275 -14.04 -5.28 6.90
N THR A 276 -12.90 -5.92 6.62
CA THR A 276 -12.66 -6.57 5.32
C THR A 276 -13.59 -7.78 5.12
N VAL A 277 -13.86 -8.54 6.18
CA VAL A 277 -14.87 -9.63 6.17
C VAL A 277 -16.27 -9.05 5.92
N THR A 278 -16.60 -7.93 6.57
CA THR A 278 -17.88 -7.24 6.36
C THR A 278 -18.03 -6.79 4.92
N LEU A 279 -17.01 -6.18 4.33
CA LEU A 279 -17.01 -5.83 2.91
C LEU A 279 -17.19 -7.07 2.03
N ASN A 280 -16.45 -8.14 2.30
CA ASN A 280 -16.56 -9.39 1.53
C ASN A 280 -17.99 -9.97 1.55
N GLY A 281 -18.68 -9.87 2.69
CA GLY A 281 -20.08 -10.28 2.81
C GLY A 281 -21.07 -9.44 1.98
N ARG A 282 -20.66 -8.22 1.58
CA ARG A 282 -21.45 -7.28 0.77
C ARG A 282 -21.16 -7.39 -0.74
N LEU A 283 -20.04 -8.00 -1.13
CA LEU A 283 -19.64 -8.17 -2.53
C LEU A 283 -20.37 -9.34 -3.20
N ASP A 284 -20.52 -9.29 -4.53
CA ASP A 284 -21.00 -10.40 -5.33
C ASP A 284 -19.95 -11.52 -5.35
N PRO A 285 -20.24 -12.73 -4.83
CA PRO A 285 -19.26 -13.82 -4.78
C PRO A 285 -18.90 -14.38 -6.17
N THR A 286 -19.68 -14.09 -7.18
CA THR A 286 -19.37 -14.51 -8.56
C THR A 286 -18.35 -13.61 -9.23
N ASN A 287 -18.14 -12.40 -8.68
CA ASN A 287 -17.29 -11.35 -9.22
C ASN A 287 -16.27 -10.83 -8.19
N SER A 288 -16.08 -11.53 -7.10
CA SER A 288 -15.11 -11.14 -6.07
C SER A 288 -14.30 -12.31 -5.55
N SER A 289 -13.05 -12.04 -5.21
CA SER A 289 -12.16 -12.94 -4.53
C SER A 289 -11.74 -12.37 -3.18
N TRP A 290 -11.47 -13.25 -2.22
CA TRP A 290 -11.13 -12.90 -0.86
C TRP A 290 -9.84 -13.60 -0.42
N MET A 291 -8.94 -12.86 0.22
CA MET A 291 -7.72 -13.42 0.76
C MET A 291 -7.37 -12.84 2.13
N LYS A 292 -7.14 -13.72 3.11
CA LYS A 292 -6.57 -13.38 4.40
C LYS A 292 -5.16 -13.97 4.51
N ILE A 293 -4.14 -13.12 4.55
CA ILE A 293 -2.73 -13.52 4.59
C ILE A 293 -2.31 -13.70 6.05
N SER A 294 -1.77 -14.88 6.39
CA SER A 294 -1.35 -15.21 7.76
C SER A 294 -0.13 -14.40 8.19
N ASP A 295 -0.05 -14.16 9.51
CA ASP A 295 1.11 -13.64 10.23
C ASP A 295 1.62 -12.28 9.76
N CYS A 296 0.72 -11.42 9.27
CA CYS A 296 1.05 -10.06 8.87
C CYS A 296 -0.10 -9.09 9.15
N GLY A 297 0.23 -7.82 9.29
CA GLY A 297 -0.69 -6.67 9.34
C GLY A 297 -0.54 -5.81 8.09
N MET A 298 0.68 -5.34 7.80
CA MET A 298 1.02 -4.54 6.64
C MET A 298 1.43 -5.44 5.46
N VAL A 299 0.44 -5.97 4.74
CA VAL A 299 0.61 -7.10 3.81
C VAL A 299 1.60 -6.82 2.66
N LEU A 300 1.68 -5.58 2.17
CA LEU A 300 2.57 -5.21 1.06
C LEU A 300 4.04 -5.26 1.46
N GLU A 301 4.34 -4.96 2.74
CA GLU A 301 5.70 -4.94 3.28
C GLU A 301 6.10 -6.30 3.86
N GLU A 302 5.18 -6.94 4.58
CA GLU A 302 5.48 -8.19 5.31
C GLU A 302 5.37 -9.43 4.42
N GLN A 303 4.47 -9.43 3.40
CA GLN A 303 4.22 -10.59 2.53
C GLN A 303 4.08 -10.19 1.04
N PRO A 304 5.03 -9.41 0.47
CA PRO A 304 4.91 -8.91 -0.91
C PRO A 304 4.78 -10.03 -1.94
N GLY A 305 5.46 -11.16 -1.73
CA GLY A 305 5.39 -12.31 -2.64
C GLY A 305 4.00 -12.93 -2.75
N LYS A 306 3.29 -13.06 -1.62
CA LYS A 306 1.92 -13.60 -1.63
C LYS A 306 0.94 -12.65 -2.28
N VAL A 307 1.09 -11.35 -2.02
CA VAL A 307 0.21 -10.33 -2.64
C VAL A 307 0.48 -10.23 -4.14
N SER A 308 1.74 -10.23 -4.57
CA SER A 308 2.10 -10.16 -6.00
C SER A 308 1.57 -11.36 -6.79
N GLU A 309 1.69 -12.57 -6.23
CA GLU A 309 1.14 -13.77 -6.85
C GLU A 309 -0.39 -13.72 -6.96
N ALA A 310 -1.08 -13.36 -5.87
CA ALA A 310 -2.52 -13.24 -5.84
C ALA A 310 -3.01 -12.17 -6.83
N PHE A 311 -2.36 -11.00 -6.87
CA PHE A 311 -2.72 -9.92 -7.79
C PHE A 311 -2.46 -10.32 -9.25
N ARG A 312 -1.37 -11.02 -9.53
CA ARG A 312 -1.08 -11.56 -10.86
C ARG A 312 -2.17 -12.54 -11.32
N LEU A 313 -2.57 -13.48 -10.44
CA LEU A 313 -3.63 -14.45 -10.76
C LEU A 313 -4.98 -13.75 -10.98
N PHE A 314 -5.29 -12.73 -10.21
CA PHE A 314 -6.47 -11.91 -10.39
C PHE A 314 -6.46 -11.22 -11.76
N LEU A 315 -5.37 -10.53 -12.12
CA LEU A 315 -5.22 -9.88 -13.42
C LEU A 315 -5.22 -10.87 -14.60
N GLN A 316 -4.73 -12.08 -14.36
CA GLN A 316 -4.82 -13.16 -15.36
C GLN A 316 -6.26 -13.64 -15.56
N GLY A 317 -7.03 -13.77 -14.47
CA GLY A 317 -8.45 -14.10 -14.52
C GLY A 317 -9.26 -13.05 -15.29
N GLU A 318 -8.89 -11.77 -15.14
CA GLU A 318 -9.50 -10.65 -15.88
C GLU A 318 -8.94 -10.47 -17.30
N GLY A 319 -8.06 -11.35 -17.77
CA GLY A 319 -7.54 -11.34 -19.14
C GLY A 319 -6.44 -10.32 -19.43
N TYR A 320 -5.89 -9.65 -18.41
CA TYR A 320 -4.83 -8.65 -18.62
C TYR A 320 -3.44 -9.25 -18.79
N VAL A 321 -3.20 -10.44 -18.26
CA VAL A 321 -1.90 -11.09 -18.28
C VAL A 321 -2.04 -12.51 -18.79
N ALA A 322 -1.18 -12.88 -19.75
CA ALA A 322 -1.13 -14.26 -20.21
C ALA A 322 -0.58 -15.18 -19.08
N PRO A 323 -0.98 -16.45 -19.03
CA PRO A 323 -0.38 -17.41 -18.11
C PRO A 323 1.14 -17.43 -18.32
N LEU A 324 1.88 -17.15 -17.25
CA LEU A 324 3.34 -17.29 -17.30
C LEU A 324 3.68 -18.78 -17.35
N SER A 325 4.44 -19.19 -18.37
CA SER A 325 5.01 -20.53 -18.37
C SER A 325 6.01 -20.65 -17.20
N PRO A 326 6.10 -21.81 -16.53
CA PRO A 326 7.07 -22.01 -15.44
C PRO A 326 8.51 -21.69 -15.84
N LEU A 327 8.87 -21.88 -17.11
CA LEU A 327 10.18 -21.53 -17.66
C LEU A 327 10.44 -20.01 -17.64
N LYS A 328 9.49 -19.18 -18.03
CA LYS A 328 9.66 -17.71 -17.99
C LYS A 328 9.81 -17.19 -16.56
N MET A 329 9.10 -17.77 -15.60
CA MET A 329 9.27 -17.42 -14.18
C MET A 329 10.67 -17.75 -13.66
N ALA A 330 11.23 -18.89 -14.06
CA ALA A 330 12.60 -19.29 -13.69
C ALA A 330 13.65 -18.35 -14.32
N ASP A 331 13.48 -17.97 -15.59
CA ASP A 331 14.38 -17.06 -16.30
C ASP A 331 14.42 -15.66 -15.65
N TYR A 332 13.24 -15.12 -15.24
CA TYR A 332 13.17 -13.84 -14.54
C TYR A 332 13.81 -13.89 -13.16
N ARG A 333 13.65 -14.97 -12.41
CA ARG A 333 14.31 -15.18 -11.10
C ARG A 333 15.82 -15.28 -11.24
N LEU A 334 16.31 -15.99 -12.26
CA LEU A 334 17.72 -16.11 -12.57
C LEU A 334 18.35 -14.77 -13.00
N ALA A 335 17.73 -14.05 -13.91
CA ALA A 335 18.21 -12.75 -14.38
C ALA A 335 18.29 -11.71 -13.25
N SER A 336 17.40 -11.79 -12.28
CA SER A 336 17.39 -10.92 -11.13
C SER A 336 18.41 -11.30 -10.06
N LEU A 337 18.72 -12.59 -9.89
CA LEU A 337 19.85 -13.04 -9.06
C LEU A 337 21.20 -12.65 -9.68
N GLU A 338 21.33 -12.67 -11.01
CA GLU A 338 22.51 -12.18 -11.72
C GLU A 338 22.68 -10.66 -11.58
N GLY A 339 21.59 -9.88 -11.63
CA GLY A 339 21.61 -8.45 -11.37
C GLY A 339 22.06 -8.10 -9.94
N LEU A 340 21.64 -8.88 -8.93
CA LEU A 340 22.10 -8.75 -7.55
C LEU A 340 23.57 -9.12 -7.38
N ASN A 341 24.04 -10.16 -8.08
CA ASN A 341 25.45 -10.55 -8.06
C ASN A 341 26.36 -9.51 -8.72
N HIS A 342 25.88 -8.80 -9.76
CA HIS A 342 26.65 -7.71 -10.39
C HIS A 342 26.79 -6.47 -9.49
N ILE A 343 25.86 -6.25 -8.58
CA ILE A 343 25.92 -5.18 -7.57
C ILE A 343 26.86 -5.59 -6.41
N CYS A 344 26.91 -6.89 -6.06
CA CYS A 344 27.79 -7.44 -5.03
C CYS A 344 29.25 -7.63 -5.49
N SER A 345 29.52 -7.75 -6.79
CA SER A 345 30.87 -8.04 -7.31
C SER A 345 31.82 -6.82 -7.41
N LYS A 346 31.35 -5.62 -7.02
CA LYS A 346 32.27 -4.49 -6.79
C LYS A 346 32.90 -4.57 -5.40
N LYS A 347 33.93 -5.40 -5.32
CA LYS A 347 35.04 -5.46 -4.30
C LYS A 347 34.62 -5.06 -2.87
N MET A 348 34.39 -6.08 -2.05
CA MET A 348 34.88 -6.11 -0.68
C MET A 348 35.54 -7.47 -0.45
N ASP A 349 36.86 -7.46 -0.22
CA ASP A 349 37.64 -8.61 0.24
C ASP A 349 37.20 -8.89 1.70
N TRP A 350 36.42 -9.95 1.89
CA TRP A 350 36.12 -10.48 3.21
C TRP A 350 36.88 -11.77 3.43
N PRO A 351 37.46 -12.01 4.62
CA PRO A 351 38.07 -13.30 4.93
C PRO A 351 36.96 -14.38 5.00
N THR A 352 37.26 -15.49 4.36
CA THR A 352 36.41 -16.69 4.27
C THR A 352 36.08 -17.24 5.65
N ALA A 353 34.85 -16.98 6.12
CA ALA A 353 34.24 -17.72 7.21
C ALA A 353 33.45 -18.91 6.63
N THR A 354 33.93 -20.11 6.92
CA THR A 354 33.29 -21.37 6.52
C THR A 354 32.04 -21.58 7.41
N ILE A 355 30.86 -21.41 6.83
CA ILE A 355 29.60 -21.73 7.52
C ILE A 355 29.30 -23.21 7.28
N HIS A 356 29.37 -24.01 8.32
CA HIS A 356 28.87 -25.39 8.31
C HIS A 356 27.35 -25.37 8.46
N ILE A 357 26.63 -25.71 7.38
CA ILE A 357 25.18 -25.95 7.41
C ILE A 357 25.00 -27.40 7.86
N THR A 358 24.49 -27.60 9.06
CA THR A 358 23.98 -28.91 9.51
C THR A 358 22.53 -29.03 9.06
N GLU A 359 22.27 -29.91 8.10
CA GLU A 359 20.92 -30.31 7.71
C GLU A 359 20.28 -31.09 8.85
N ASN A 360 19.14 -30.56 9.40
CA ASN A 360 18.26 -31.33 10.25
C ASN A 360 17.33 -32.18 9.38
N PRO A 361 17.22 -33.50 9.62
CA PRO A 361 16.29 -34.34 8.87
C PRO A 361 14.82 -33.99 9.23
N LEU A 362 14.00 -33.90 8.19
CA LEU A 362 12.55 -33.72 8.31
C LEU A 362 11.93 -34.86 9.11
N PRO A 363 10.99 -34.63 10.04
CA PRO A 363 10.24 -35.68 10.68
C PRO A 363 9.30 -36.38 9.69
N GLU A 364 9.31 -37.70 9.71
CA GLU A 364 8.43 -38.55 8.91
C GLU A 364 6.94 -38.25 9.17
N ALA A 365 6.20 -38.16 8.07
CA ALA A 365 4.74 -38.00 8.10
C ALA A 365 4.09 -39.25 8.76
N VAL A 366 3.39 -39.07 9.85
CA VAL A 366 2.46 -40.05 10.38
C VAL A 366 1.16 -39.99 9.60
N VAL A 367 0.90 -41.02 8.82
CA VAL A 367 -0.39 -41.27 8.17
C VAL A 367 -1.33 -41.85 9.22
N CYS A 368 -2.44 -41.20 9.49
CA CYS A 368 -3.70 -41.76 9.98
C CYS A 368 -4.86 -41.04 9.31
#